data_55992bd1622e70aaaa3789bc41275d39
#
_entry.id   55992bd1622e70aaaa3789bc41275d39
#
_cell.length_a   1.000
_cell.length_b   1.000
_cell.length_c   1.000
_cell.angle_alpha   90.00
_cell.angle_beta   90.00
_cell.angle_gamma   90.00
#
_symmetry.space_group_name_H-M   'P 1'
#
loop_
_entity.id
_entity.type
_entity.pdbx_description
1 polymer ?
#
loop_
_entity_poly.entity_id
_entity_poly.type
_entity_poly.pdbx_seq_one_letter_code
_entity_poly.pdbx_strand_id
1 'polypeptide(L)'
;ANYPENESYAYLLGYYSVNSGKENTYGLRGNLKDYSLFHLDSSNKGATVQLTTDNALQDTAYDLLNGQEGSITVIDNQTGAMLALAYHSTITYDVNDINSLLLSNVEGSQYRRGTFENDPPGSTFKIITAASALEKQKQDGFDDSFFNYYDTGTYLPEGSDWTITNYQSTAYGDV
;
A
#
# COMPACT_ATOMS: atom_id res chain seq x y z
N ALA A 1 20.46 -16.03 -6.22
CA ALA A 1 19.56 -15.88 -5.07
C ALA A 1 18.53 -17.00 -5.10
N ASN A 2 18.11 -17.49 -3.97
CA ASN A 2 17.04 -18.44 -3.84
C ASN A 2 15.84 -17.72 -3.19
N TYR A 3 14.67 -17.80 -3.81
CA TYR A 3 13.42 -17.21 -3.33
C TYR A 3 12.42 -18.36 -3.08
N PRO A 4 12.51 -19.02 -1.90
CA PRO A 4 11.70 -20.21 -1.63
C PRO A 4 10.20 -19.92 -1.55
N GLU A 5 9.82 -18.67 -1.22
CA GLU A 5 8.43 -18.22 -1.11
C GLU A 5 7.88 -17.64 -2.41
N ASN A 6 8.60 -17.82 -3.53
CA ASN A 6 8.15 -17.45 -4.87
C ASN A 6 7.69 -15.99 -5.05
N GLU A 7 6.60 -15.81 -5.79
CA GLU A 7 6.12 -14.51 -6.24
C GLU A 7 5.50 -13.65 -5.12
N SER A 8 4.90 -14.27 -4.10
CA SER A 8 4.23 -13.54 -3.01
C SER A 8 5.15 -12.59 -2.25
N TYR A 9 6.44 -12.92 -2.20
CA TYR A 9 7.46 -12.10 -1.53
C TYR A 9 8.33 -11.28 -2.49
N ALA A 10 8.18 -11.42 -3.78
CA ALA A 10 9.10 -10.85 -4.77
C ALA A 10 9.24 -9.33 -4.62
N TYR A 11 8.12 -8.62 -4.46
CA TYR A 11 8.13 -7.17 -4.31
C TYR A 11 8.59 -6.70 -2.92
N LEU A 12 8.32 -7.47 -1.89
CA LEU A 12 8.75 -7.14 -0.54
C LEU A 12 10.27 -7.29 -0.41
N LEU A 13 10.82 -8.41 -0.86
CA LEU A 13 12.23 -8.72 -0.74
C LEU A 13 13.08 -8.00 -1.78
N GLY A 14 12.51 -7.74 -2.97
CA GLY A 14 13.24 -7.24 -4.12
C GLY A 14 14.11 -8.33 -4.75
N TYR A 15 14.91 -7.95 -5.72
CA TYR A 15 15.72 -8.88 -6.50
C TYR A 15 17.17 -8.41 -6.63
N TYR A 16 18.04 -9.34 -7.02
CA TYR A 16 19.44 -9.10 -7.32
C TYR A 16 19.74 -9.52 -8.76
N SER A 17 20.23 -8.61 -9.58
CA SER A 17 20.69 -8.91 -10.94
C SER A 17 22.20 -8.84 -11.02
N VAL A 18 22.81 -9.92 -11.52
CA VAL A 18 24.25 -10.02 -11.73
C VAL A 18 24.67 -9.48 -13.11
N ASN A 19 23.75 -9.51 -14.08
CA ASN A 19 24.08 -9.25 -15.49
C ASN A 19 24.19 -7.77 -15.86
N SER A 20 23.67 -6.86 -15.05
CA SER A 20 23.70 -5.43 -15.34
C SER A 20 24.75 -4.65 -14.57
N GLY A 21 25.46 -5.28 -13.65
CA GLY A 21 26.40 -4.59 -12.75
C GLY A 21 25.75 -3.53 -11.85
N LYS A 22 24.42 -3.38 -11.95
CA LYS A 22 23.63 -2.49 -11.11
C LYS A 22 22.87 -3.33 -10.10
N GLU A 23 23.18 -3.14 -8.83
CA GLU A 23 22.32 -3.65 -7.76
C GLU A 23 20.98 -2.93 -7.85
N ASN A 24 19.91 -3.72 -7.86
CA ASN A 24 18.59 -3.15 -7.79
C ASN A 24 18.33 -2.62 -6.38
N THR A 25 17.88 -1.39 -6.31
CA THR A 25 17.58 -0.67 -5.07
C THR A 25 16.16 -0.88 -4.57
N TYR A 26 15.34 -1.67 -5.27
CA TYR A 26 13.95 -1.94 -4.89
C TYR A 26 13.85 -3.10 -3.91
N GLY A 27 12.83 -3.03 -3.04
CA GLY A 27 12.60 -4.03 -2.02
C GLY A 27 13.43 -3.83 -0.76
N LEU A 28 13.18 -4.66 0.21
CA LEU A 28 13.88 -4.69 1.49
C LEU A 28 15.39 -4.83 1.30
N ARG A 29 15.80 -5.60 0.32
CA ARG A 29 17.21 -5.83 -0.02
C ARG A 29 17.95 -4.55 -0.41
N GLY A 30 17.28 -3.65 -1.15
CA GLY A 30 17.84 -2.35 -1.49
C GLY A 30 18.09 -1.49 -0.24
N ASN A 31 17.15 -1.50 0.69
CA ASN A 31 17.24 -0.73 1.93
C ASN A 31 18.30 -1.28 2.90
N LEU A 32 18.62 -2.58 2.81
CA LEU A 32 19.60 -3.24 3.67
C LEU A 32 21.02 -3.21 3.10
N LYS A 33 21.20 -2.72 1.90
CA LYS A 33 22.50 -2.66 1.24
C LYS A 33 23.52 -1.91 2.08
N ASP A 34 23.17 -0.75 2.58
CA ASP A 34 24.08 0.08 3.38
C ASP A 34 24.32 -0.50 4.78
N TYR A 35 23.35 -1.24 5.28
CA TYR A 35 23.45 -1.88 6.58
C TYR A 35 24.47 -3.04 6.59
N SER A 36 24.59 -3.76 5.48
CA SER A 36 25.52 -4.86 5.34
C SER A 36 26.99 -4.42 5.31
N LEU A 37 27.27 -3.20 4.85
CA LEU A 37 28.64 -2.66 4.79
C LEU A 37 29.23 -2.36 6.18
N PHE A 38 28.39 -2.07 7.17
CA PHE A 38 28.81 -1.75 8.54
C PHE A 38 28.88 -2.95 9.48
N HIS A 39 28.34 -4.10 9.06
CA HIS A 39 28.22 -5.31 9.88
C HIS A 39 28.88 -6.55 9.26
N LEU A 40 29.88 -6.34 8.38
CA LEU A 40 30.70 -7.42 7.88
C LEU A 40 31.58 -7.92 9.04
N ASP A 41 31.20 -9.08 9.56
CA ASP A 41 32.14 -9.82 10.41
C ASP A 41 33.26 -10.41 9.57
N SER A 42 34.29 -10.90 10.23
CA SER A 42 35.46 -11.54 9.59
C SER A 42 35.13 -12.81 8.79
N SER A 43 33.85 -13.25 8.78
CA SER A 43 33.39 -14.47 8.10
C SER A 43 32.82 -14.19 6.70
N ASN A 44 32.75 -12.96 6.25
CA ASN A 44 32.16 -12.56 4.97
C ASN A 44 30.67 -13.00 4.80
N LYS A 45 29.96 -13.23 5.91
CA LYS A 45 28.53 -13.57 5.91
C LYS A 45 27.72 -12.31 6.08
N GLY A 46 26.71 -12.15 5.26
CA GLY A 46 25.72 -11.10 5.42
C GLY A 46 24.89 -11.28 6.70
N ALA A 47 24.31 -10.20 7.20
CA ALA A 47 23.42 -10.25 8.34
C ALA A 47 22.13 -11.04 7.99
N THR A 48 21.63 -11.80 8.97
CA THR A 48 20.31 -12.42 8.88
C THR A 48 19.26 -11.37 9.25
N VAL A 49 18.25 -11.23 8.42
CA VAL A 49 17.10 -10.35 8.68
C VAL A 49 15.89 -11.22 8.93
N GLN A 50 15.28 -11.05 10.10
CA GLN A 50 14.02 -11.69 10.44
C GLN A 50 12.88 -10.72 10.15
N LEU A 51 11.92 -11.14 9.32
CA LEU A 51 10.71 -10.39 9.04
C LEU A 51 9.63 -10.68 10.08
N THR A 52 8.70 -9.75 10.22
CA THR A 52 7.50 -9.92 11.06
C THR A 52 6.35 -10.57 10.29
N THR A 53 6.54 -10.84 9.00
CA THR A 53 5.49 -11.39 8.13
C THR A 53 5.13 -12.82 8.51
N ASP A 54 3.84 -13.13 8.41
CA ASP A 54 3.29 -14.47 8.47
C ASP A 54 3.13 -15.01 7.05
N ASN A 55 3.74 -16.16 6.74
CA ASN A 55 3.74 -16.71 5.39
C ASN A 55 2.33 -17.02 4.89
N ALA A 56 1.48 -17.59 5.74
CA ALA A 56 0.13 -17.94 5.35
C ALA A 56 -0.72 -16.70 5.03
N LEU A 57 -0.56 -15.63 5.80
CA LEU A 57 -1.22 -14.35 5.53
C LEU A 57 -0.67 -13.70 4.26
N GLN A 58 0.65 -13.74 4.05
CA GLN A 58 1.29 -13.18 2.87
C GLN A 58 0.81 -13.86 1.59
N ASP A 59 0.81 -15.20 1.56
CA ASP A 59 0.36 -15.97 0.42
C ASP A 59 -1.14 -15.78 0.17
N THR A 60 -1.96 -15.79 1.23
CA THR A 60 -3.40 -15.52 1.11
C THR A 60 -3.66 -14.12 0.54
N ALA A 61 -2.97 -13.11 1.03
CA ALA A 61 -3.11 -11.75 0.54
C ALA A 61 -2.71 -11.63 -0.94
N TYR A 62 -1.63 -12.30 -1.33
CA TYR A 62 -1.19 -12.33 -2.72
C TYR A 62 -2.21 -13.01 -3.63
N ASP A 63 -2.73 -14.18 -3.23
CA ASP A 63 -3.71 -14.94 -3.99
C ASP A 63 -5.04 -14.18 -4.15
N LEU A 64 -5.45 -13.43 -3.11
CA LEU A 64 -6.68 -12.63 -3.15
C LEU A 64 -6.60 -11.46 -4.14
N LEU A 65 -5.40 -10.95 -4.44
CA LEU A 65 -5.23 -9.96 -5.50
C LEU A 65 -5.53 -10.56 -6.88
N ASN A 66 -5.33 -11.87 -7.05
CA ASN A 66 -5.75 -12.65 -8.22
C ASN A 66 -5.44 -11.96 -9.56
N GLY A 67 -4.24 -11.43 -9.70
CA GLY A 67 -3.80 -10.72 -10.90
C GLY A 67 -4.34 -9.28 -11.03
N GLN A 68 -5.11 -8.79 -10.06
CA GLN A 68 -5.53 -7.40 -10.05
C GLN A 68 -4.39 -6.51 -9.55
N GLU A 69 -4.23 -5.38 -10.21
CA GLU A 69 -3.27 -4.37 -9.77
C GLU A 69 -3.72 -3.76 -8.45
N GLY A 70 -2.86 -3.82 -7.45
CA GLY A 70 -3.15 -3.32 -6.12
C GLY A 70 -2.23 -3.87 -5.05
N SER A 71 -2.54 -3.55 -3.80
CA SER A 71 -1.81 -4.06 -2.64
C SER A 71 -2.74 -4.42 -1.49
N ILE A 72 -2.31 -5.41 -0.69
CA ILE A 72 -2.94 -5.76 0.59
C ILE A 72 -1.87 -5.67 1.67
N THR A 73 -2.09 -4.81 2.65
CA THR A 73 -1.21 -4.64 3.81
C THR A 73 -1.95 -5.05 5.07
N VAL A 74 -1.35 -5.94 5.85
CA VAL A 74 -1.88 -6.37 7.15
C VAL A 74 -0.92 -5.96 8.25
N ILE A 75 -1.40 -5.18 9.19
CA ILE A 75 -0.61 -4.65 10.31
C ILE A 75 -1.28 -5.07 11.63
N ASP A 76 -0.49 -5.60 12.55
CA ASP A 76 -0.92 -5.80 13.93
C ASP A 76 -1.06 -4.42 14.60
N ASN A 77 -2.26 -4.07 15.00
CA ASN A 77 -2.56 -2.77 15.58
C ASN A 77 -2.03 -2.57 17.01
N GLN A 78 -1.60 -3.63 17.68
CA GLN A 78 -1.03 -3.54 19.03
C GLN A 78 0.48 -3.30 18.98
N THR A 79 1.17 -3.95 18.06
CA THR A 79 2.63 -3.92 17.97
C THR A 79 3.15 -3.04 16.84
N GLY A 80 2.32 -2.73 15.85
CA GLY A 80 2.72 -2.08 14.61
C GLY A 80 3.46 -3.01 13.65
N ALA A 81 3.55 -4.31 13.96
CA ALA A 81 4.23 -5.27 13.12
C ALA A 81 3.48 -5.49 11.80
N MET A 82 4.20 -5.44 10.68
CA MET A 82 3.67 -5.78 9.37
C MET A 82 3.62 -7.30 9.23
N LEU A 83 2.41 -7.87 9.16
CA LEU A 83 2.17 -9.30 9.06
C LEU A 83 2.07 -9.78 7.61
N ALA A 84 1.61 -8.92 6.69
CA ALA A 84 1.65 -9.17 5.27
C ALA A 84 1.76 -7.85 4.49
N LEU A 85 2.46 -7.91 3.37
CA LEU A 85 2.51 -6.87 2.35
C LEU A 85 2.55 -7.55 0.99
N ALA A 86 1.40 -7.79 0.43
CA ALA A 86 1.27 -8.36 -0.91
C ALA A 86 1.04 -7.24 -1.92
N TYR A 87 1.74 -7.34 -3.04
CA TYR A 87 1.55 -6.50 -4.20
C TYR A 87 1.49 -7.38 -5.44
N HIS A 88 0.52 -7.11 -6.29
CA HIS A 88 0.43 -7.76 -7.58
C HIS A 88 0.17 -6.73 -8.67
N SER A 89 0.92 -6.81 -9.76
CA SER A 89 0.66 -6.05 -10.96
C SER A 89 0.05 -6.95 -12.04
N THR A 90 -0.47 -6.35 -13.09
CA THR A 90 -0.96 -7.06 -14.27
C THR A 90 0.14 -7.82 -15.02
N ILE A 91 1.38 -7.65 -14.61
CA ILE A 91 2.55 -8.33 -15.18
C ILE A 91 2.83 -9.58 -14.35
N THR A 92 2.87 -10.72 -15.01
CA THR A 92 3.40 -11.94 -14.40
C THR A 92 4.87 -11.75 -14.09
N TYR A 93 5.19 -11.82 -12.81
CA TYR A 93 6.54 -11.63 -12.30
C TYR A 93 7.24 -12.97 -12.18
N ASP A 94 8.12 -13.30 -13.11
CA ASP A 94 9.02 -14.43 -12.95
C ASP A 94 10.30 -13.97 -12.23
N VAL A 95 10.42 -14.30 -10.96
CA VAL A 95 11.60 -13.98 -10.15
C VAL A 95 12.89 -14.61 -10.70
N ASN A 96 12.77 -15.61 -11.57
CA ASN A 96 13.90 -16.25 -12.25
C ASN A 96 14.33 -15.47 -13.49
N ASP A 97 13.44 -14.67 -14.11
CA ASP A 97 13.73 -13.83 -15.24
C ASP A 97 13.74 -12.32 -14.90
N ILE A 98 14.61 -11.98 -13.98
CA ILE A 98 14.80 -10.60 -13.51
C ILE A 98 15.18 -9.66 -14.67
N ASN A 99 15.82 -10.16 -15.71
CA ASN A 99 16.21 -9.31 -16.84
C ASN A 99 14.99 -8.89 -17.67
N SER A 100 14.01 -9.76 -17.87
CA SER A 100 12.78 -9.40 -18.59
C SER A 100 12.01 -8.34 -17.81
N LEU A 101 11.98 -8.42 -16.48
CA LEU A 101 11.36 -7.43 -15.63
C LEU A 101 12.06 -6.07 -15.68
N LEU A 102 13.40 -6.06 -15.61
CA LEU A 102 14.19 -4.82 -15.69
C LEU A 102 14.07 -4.13 -17.05
N LEU A 103 13.81 -4.91 -18.09
CA LEU A 103 13.61 -4.42 -19.45
C LEU A 103 12.13 -4.12 -19.75
N SER A 104 11.22 -4.54 -18.89
CA SER A 104 9.81 -4.24 -19.06
C SER A 104 9.60 -2.74 -18.81
N ASN A 105 9.17 -2.03 -19.86
CA ASN A 105 8.75 -0.62 -19.74
C ASN A 105 7.27 -0.51 -19.33
N VAL A 106 6.70 -1.53 -18.75
CA VAL A 106 5.30 -1.51 -18.34
C VAL A 106 5.16 -0.71 -17.06
N GLU A 107 4.32 0.31 -17.11
CA GLU A 107 4.05 1.18 -15.99
C GLU A 107 3.58 0.37 -14.77
N GLY A 108 4.11 0.69 -13.60
CA GLY A 108 3.78 0.00 -12.35
C GLY A 108 4.53 -1.31 -12.10
N SER A 109 5.29 -1.85 -13.06
CA SER A 109 6.01 -3.13 -12.89
C SER A 109 7.03 -3.14 -11.76
N GLN A 110 7.56 -1.98 -11.40
CA GLN A 110 8.61 -1.81 -10.41
C GLN A 110 8.14 -1.10 -9.13
N TYR A 111 6.89 -0.62 -9.09
CA TYR A 111 6.36 0.12 -7.96
C TYR A 111 5.84 -0.80 -6.86
N ARG A 112 6.08 -0.40 -5.62
CA ARG A 112 5.57 -1.08 -4.42
C ARG A 112 4.38 -0.32 -3.88
N ARG A 113 3.20 -0.63 -4.37
CA ARG A 113 1.95 -0.07 -3.86
C ARG A 113 1.78 -0.41 -2.39
N GLY A 114 1.20 0.49 -1.64
CA GLY A 114 1.02 0.34 -0.21
C GLY A 114 2.20 0.77 0.67
N THR A 115 3.38 1.06 0.09
CA THR A 115 4.52 1.60 0.83
C THR A 115 5.13 2.86 0.22
N PHE A 116 5.12 2.98 -1.11
CA PHE A 116 5.80 4.08 -1.82
C PHE A 116 4.92 4.85 -2.78
N GLU A 117 3.76 4.33 -3.13
CA GLU A 117 2.77 5.05 -3.93
C GLU A 117 1.74 5.74 -3.05
N ASN A 118 1.37 6.95 -3.44
CA ASN A 118 0.29 7.70 -2.85
C ASN A 118 -0.90 7.63 -3.81
N ASP A 119 -1.83 6.73 -3.52
CA ASP A 119 -3.08 6.65 -4.25
C ASP A 119 -4.13 7.55 -3.60
N PRO A 120 -5.03 8.16 -4.38
CA PRO A 120 -6.16 8.89 -3.83
C PRO A 120 -7.02 7.97 -2.95
N PRO A 121 -7.25 8.31 -1.67
CA PRO A 121 -7.93 7.41 -0.74
C PRO A 121 -9.42 7.21 -1.05
N GLY A 122 -10.00 8.06 -1.87
CA GLY A 122 -11.42 8.02 -2.20
C GLY A 122 -12.30 8.06 -0.93
N SER A 123 -13.35 7.26 -0.92
CA SER A 123 -14.32 7.21 0.19
C SER A 123 -13.75 6.72 1.52
N THR A 124 -12.59 6.10 1.56
CA THR A 124 -11.95 5.72 2.83
C THR A 124 -11.54 6.93 3.65
N PHE A 125 -11.30 8.08 3.00
CA PHE A 125 -11.01 9.34 3.69
C PHE A 125 -12.20 9.90 4.49
N LYS A 126 -13.43 9.44 4.23
CA LYS A 126 -14.63 9.87 4.96
C LYS A 126 -14.57 9.55 6.45
N ILE A 127 -13.82 8.52 6.86
CA ILE A 127 -13.58 8.21 8.27
C ILE A 127 -12.87 9.38 8.95
N ILE A 128 -11.85 9.94 8.32
CA ILE A 128 -11.10 11.08 8.85
C ILE A 128 -11.97 12.33 8.86
N THR A 129 -12.75 12.56 7.82
CA THR A 129 -13.69 13.69 7.73
C THR A 129 -14.73 13.61 8.85
N ALA A 130 -15.31 12.44 9.09
CA ALA A 130 -16.28 12.25 10.17
C ALA A 130 -15.66 12.46 11.55
N ALA A 131 -14.45 11.91 11.80
CA ALA A 131 -13.74 12.12 13.05
C ALA A 131 -13.46 13.62 13.30
N SER A 132 -13.01 14.35 12.27
CA SER A 132 -12.75 15.79 12.36
C SER A 132 -14.03 16.59 12.65
N ALA A 133 -15.17 16.21 12.04
CA ALA A 133 -16.46 16.85 12.29
C ALA A 133 -16.93 16.65 13.73
N LEU A 134 -16.77 15.41 14.28
CA LEU A 134 -17.10 15.10 15.67
C LEU A 134 -16.20 15.84 16.67
N GLU A 135 -14.90 15.96 16.38
CA GLU A 135 -13.98 16.74 17.20
C GLU A 135 -14.37 18.22 17.20
N LYS A 136 -14.72 18.79 16.04
CA LYS A 136 -15.16 20.17 15.95
C LYS A 136 -16.46 20.43 16.70
N GLN A 137 -17.46 19.55 16.57
CA GLN A 137 -18.69 19.62 17.35
C GLN A 137 -18.40 19.71 18.86
N LYS A 138 -17.52 18.82 19.34
CA LYS A 138 -17.14 18.78 20.74
C LYS A 138 -16.39 20.02 21.21
N GLN A 139 -15.47 20.54 20.39
CA GLN A 139 -14.69 21.75 20.70
C GLN A 139 -15.56 23.00 20.76
N ASP A 140 -16.49 23.14 19.84
CA ASP A 140 -17.37 24.31 19.73
C ASP A 140 -18.61 24.20 20.65
N GLY A 141 -18.83 23.04 21.27
CA GLY A 141 -19.96 22.80 22.16
C GLY A 141 -21.32 22.74 21.47
N PHE A 142 -21.33 22.37 20.19
CA PHE A 142 -22.60 22.16 19.46
C PHE A 142 -23.28 20.86 19.92
N ASP A 143 -24.61 20.89 19.90
CA ASP A 143 -25.40 19.68 20.13
C ASP A 143 -25.49 18.77 18.88
N ASP A 144 -26.19 17.66 18.98
CA ASP A 144 -26.29 16.69 17.89
C ASP A 144 -27.00 17.25 16.65
N SER A 145 -27.76 18.34 16.77
CA SER A 145 -28.40 19.00 15.63
C SER A 145 -27.39 19.63 14.65
N PHE A 146 -26.12 19.76 15.05
CA PHE A 146 -25.01 20.19 14.18
C PHE A 146 -24.88 19.34 12.93
N PHE A 147 -25.25 18.06 12.98
CA PHE A 147 -25.18 17.14 11.87
C PHE A 147 -26.48 17.01 11.07
N ASN A 148 -27.56 17.65 11.53
CA ASN A 148 -28.84 17.60 10.80
C ASN A 148 -28.69 18.32 9.46
N TYR A 149 -28.94 17.62 8.39
CA TYR A 149 -28.85 18.13 7.03
C TYR A 149 -29.96 17.57 6.15
N TYR A 150 -30.54 18.43 5.32
CA TYR A 150 -31.49 17.99 4.31
C TYR A 150 -30.72 17.69 3.03
N ASP A 151 -30.53 16.42 2.73
CA ASP A 151 -29.79 15.96 1.56
C ASP A 151 -30.65 15.95 0.31
N THR A 152 -30.32 16.83 -0.63
CA THR A 152 -30.98 16.95 -1.95
C THR A 152 -30.37 16.01 -3.00
N GLY A 153 -29.36 15.20 -2.64
CA GLY A 153 -28.61 14.37 -3.58
C GLY A 153 -27.47 15.10 -4.29
N THR A 154 -27.39 16.43 -4.11
CA THR A 154 -26.38 17.28 -4.75
C THR A 154 -25.93 18.38 -3.79
N TYR A 155 -24.65 18.73 -3.87
CA TYR A 155 -24.07 19.84 -3.12
C TYR A 155 -23.14 20.66 -4.02
N LEU A 156 -23.36 21.96 -4.09
CA LEU A 156 -22.46 22.90 -4.75
C LEU A 156 -21.67 23.67 -3.69
N PRO A 157 -20.36 23.40 -3.53
CA PRO A 157 -19.53 24.14 -2.60
C PRO A 157 -19.45 25.62 -2.98
N GLU A 158 -19.44 26.50 -1.96
CA GLU A 158 -19.31 27.94 -2.16
C GLU A 158 -18.00 28.26 -2.92
N GLY A 159 -18.12 29.04 -3.99
CA GLY A 159 -16.96 29.40 -4.84
C GLY A 159 -16.48 28.31 -5.79
N SER A 160 -17.26 27.23 -5.96
CA SER A 160 -16.98 26.15 -6.89
C SER A 160 -17.98 26.12 -8.03
N ASP A 161 -17.50 25.81 -9.24
CA ASP A 161 -18.35 25.51 -10.40
C ASP A 161 -18.69 24.02 -10.51
N TRP A 162 -18.18 23.19 -9.59
CA TRP A 162 -18.35 21.75 -9.61
C TRP A 162 -19.34 21.28 -8.56
N THR A 163 -20.43 20.66 -9.02
CA THR A 163 -21.42 20.03 -8.16
C THR A 163 -20.99 18.63 -7.75
N ILE A 164 -20.99 18.38 -6.44
CA ILE A 164 -20.79 17.05 -5.87
C ILE A 164 -22.15 16.36 -5.84
N THR A 165 -22.20 15.11 -6.26
CA THR A 165 -23.43 14.30 -6.26
C THR A 165 -23.25 13.06 -5.40
N ASN A 166 -24.33 12.63 -4.76
CA ASN A 166 -24.39 11.32 -4.12
C ASN A 166 -24.29 10.20 -5.16
N TYR A 167 -23.95 9.00 -4.68
CA TYR A 167 -23.98 7.83 -5.54
C TYR A 167 -25.35 7.68 -6.22
N GLN A 168 -25.36 7.51 -7.53
CA GLN A 168 -26.55 7.46 -8.37
C GLN A 168 -27.46 8.71 -8.24
N SER A 169 -26.94 9.85 -7.81
CA SER A 169 -27.70 11.10 -7.58
C SER A 169 -28.91 10.93 -6.64
N THR A 170 -28.82 9.98 -5.70
CA THR A 170 -29.90 9.71 -4.76
C THR A 170 -29.97 10.79 -3.70
N ALA A 171 -31.15 11.39 -3.50
CA ALA A 171 -31.44 12.26 -2.36
C ALA A 171 -31.93 11.42 -1.17
N TYR A 172 -31.35 11.64 0.00
CA TYR A 172 -31.70 10.90 1.21
C TYR A 172 -32.68 11.68 2.11
N GLY A 173 -32.91 12.96 1.84
CA GLY A 173 -33.79 13.80 2.64
C GLY A 173 -33.17 14.21 3.97
N ASP A 174 -33.97 14.14 5.05
CA ASP A 174 -33.48 14.45 6.40
C ASP A 174 -32.52 13.35 6.89
N VAL A 175 -31.28 13.73 7.18
CA VAL A 175 -30.19 12.85 7.67
C VAL A 175 -29.51 13.49 8.87
#